data_08e30cb8eee6a21860b50a9f5e6123f6
#
_entry.id   08e30cb8eee6a21860b50a9f5e6123f6
#
_cell.length_a   1.000
_cell.length_b   1.000
_cell.length_c   1.000
_cell.angle_alpha   90.00
_cell.angle_beta   90.00
_cell.angle_gamma   90.00
#
_symmetry.space_group_name_H-M   'P 1'
#
loop_
_entity.id
_entity.type
_entity.pdbx_description
1 polymer ?
#
loop_
_entity_poly.entity_id
_entity_poly.type
_entity_poly.pdbx_seq_one_letter_code
_entity_poly.pdbx_strand_id
1 'polypeptide(L)'
;MRVALAVLPNGTTGWVPRAALGGYGTVHTRLDVDLDRMRATLYRDGRAVFAAAVGVGTAGSPTPTGRFYVRNRLSRYRSPAYGPVAFGTSARSPTATDWPAGGFVGIHGTDRPDLVPGRISHGCIRMRNPDILELARRMPVGTPVTFH
;
A
#
# COMPACT_ATOMS: atom_id res chain seq x y z
N MET A 1 -11.39 0.59 -22.31
CA MET A 1 -11.53 -0.04 -20.96
C MET A 1 -11.47 1.05 -19.89
N ARG A 2 -12.29 0.91 -18.83
CA ARG A 2 -12.23 1.80 -17.68
C ARG A 2 -11.08 1.38 -16.75
N VAL A 3 -10.26 2.32 -16.36
CA VAL A 3 -9.08 2.10 -15.51
C VAL A 3 -9.11 3.02 -14.29
N ALA A 4 -8.57 2.57 -13.16
CA ALA A 4 -8.35 3.41 -12.00
C ALA A 4 -7.08 4.23 -12.20
N LEU A 5 -7.17 5.53 -11.91
CA LEU A 5 -6.05 6.46 -12.06
C LEU A 5 -5.43 6.77 -10.69
N ALA A 6 -4.10 6.81 -10.63
CA ALA A 6 -3.36 7.16 -9.42
C ALA A 6 -3.17 8.68 -9.31
N VAL A 7 -4.27 9.42 -9.29
CA VAL A 7 -4.33 10.89 -9.21
C VAL A 7 -5.32 11.34 -8.14
N LEU A 8 -5.25 12.58 -7.71
CA LEU A 8 -6.26 13.19 -6.86
C LEU A 8 -7.42 13.75 -7.72
N PRO A 9 -8.66 13.70 -7.22
CA PRO A 9 -9.06 13.02 -5.98
C PRO A 9 -8.94 11.50 -6.10
N ASN A 10 -8.66 10.82 -4.98
CA ASN A 10 -8.60 9.37 -4.93
C ASN A 10 -9.91 8.74 -5.45
N GLY A 11 -9.80 7.59 -6.13
CA GLY A 11 -10.93 6.93 -6.77
C GLY A 11 -11.26 7.42 -8.17
N THR A 12 -10.51 8.39 -8.70
CA THR A 12 -10.65 8.84 -10.10
C THR A 12 -10.44 7.69 -11.07
N THR A 13 -11.29 7.62 -12.08
CA THR A 13 -11.21 6.62 -13.15
C THR A 13 -11.21 7.30 -14.52
N GLY A 14 -10.65 6.64 -15.50
CA GLY A 14 -10.61 7.11 -16.88
C GLY A 14 -10.87 5.99 -17.87
N TRP A 15 -11.09 6.34 -19.15
CA TRP A 15 -11.23 5.41 -20.24
C TRP A 15 -9.98 5.45 -21.12
N VAL A 16 -9.46 4.29 -21.42
CA VAL A 16 -8.32 4.13 -22.35
C VAL A 16 -8.65 3.12 -23.43
N PRO A 17 -8.15 3.30 -24.66
CA PRO A 17 -8.24 2.28 -25.70
C PRO A 17 -7.58 0.99 -25.21
N ARG A 18 -8.18 -0.16 -25.52
CA ARG A 18 -7.61 -1.45 -25.14
C ARG A 18 -6.20 -1.67 -25.72
N ALA A 19 -5.96 -1.17 -26.91
CA ALA A 19 -4.67 -1.25 -27.58
C ALA A 19 -3.55 -0.45 -26.88
N ALA A 20 -3.90 0.52 -26.04
CA ALA A 20 -2.92 1.28 -25.24
C ALA A 20 -2.48 0.55 -23.98
N LEU A 21 -3.12 -0.58 -23.63
CA LEU A 21 -2.77 -1.41 -22.49
C LEU A 21 -1.89 -2.56 -22.96
N GLY A 22 -0.80 -2.82 -22.22
CA GLY A 22 0.06 -3.97 -22.46
C GLY A 22 -0.61 -5.31 -22.13
N GLY A 23 0.19 -6.36 -21.92
CA GLY A 23 -0.31 -7.67 -21.53
C GLY A 23 -1.16 -7.63 -20.27
N TYR A 24 -2.17 -8.50 -20.20
CA TYR A 24 -3.07 -8.61 -19.07
C TYR A 24 -2.62 -9.71 -18.12
N GLY A 25 -2.68 -9.42 -16.84
CA GLY A 25 -2.53 -10.41 -15.76
C GLY A 25 -3.72 -10.32 -14.81
N THR A 26 -4.03 -11.43 -14.17
CA THR A 26 -5.02 -11.50 -13.11
C THR A 26 -4.32 -11.73 -11.79
N VAL A 27 -4.71 -11.00 -10.75
CA VAL A 27 -4.27 -11.23 -9.38
C VAL A 27 -5.41 -11.83 -8.57
N HIS A 28 -5.09 -12.82 -7.75
CA HIS A 28 -6.03 -13.52 -6.87
C HIS A 28 -5.92 -13.05 -5.41
N THR A 29 -5.23 -11.94 -5.20
CA THR A 29 -4.97 -11.38 -3.87
C THR A 29 -5.71 -10.07 -3.66
N ARG A 30 -6.06 -9.78 -2.40
CA ARG A 30 -6.61 -8.51 -1.94
C ARG A 30 -6.01 -8.20 -0.56
N LEU A 31 -5.53 -6.99 -0.36
CA LEU A 31 -5.06 -6.50 0.94
C LEU A 31 -6.12 -5.59 1.55
N ASP A 32 -6.58 -5.89 2.74
CA ASP A 32 -7.43 -5.03 3.55
C ASP A 32 -6.62 -4.47 4.72
N VAL A 33 -6.65 -3.17 4.93
CA VAL A 33 -6.01 -2.48 6.05
C VAL A 33 -7.08 -1.76 6.86
N ASP A 34 -7.34 -2.28 8.04
CA ASP A 34 -8.19 -1.68 9.06
C ASP A 34 -7.35 -0.64 9.82
N LEU A 35 -7.64 0.64 9.60
CA LEU A 35 -6.88 1.75 10.16
C LEU A 35 -7.16 1.98 11.64
N ASP A 36 -8.33 1.56 12.12
CA ASP A 36 -8.70 1.69 13.53
C ASP A 36 -8.11 0.57 14.36
N ARG A 37 -8.17 -0.67 13.85
CA ARG A 37 -7.52 -1.83 14.49
C ARG A 37 -6.02 -1.90 14.20
N MET A 38 -5.50 -1.02 13.32
CA MET A 38 -4.10 -1.01 12.90
C MET A 38 -3.61 -2.38 12.47
N ARG A 39 -4.38 -3.01 11.57
CA ARG A 39 -4.13 -4.38 11.12
C ARG A 39 -4.28 -4.49 9.61
N ALA A 40 -3.32 -5.11 8.96
CA ALA A 40 -3.39 -5.51 7.56
C ALA A 40 -3.68 -7.00 7.44
N THR A 41 -4.55 -7.38 6.51
CA THR A 41 -4.88 -8.77 6.20
C THR A 41 -4.84 -9.00 4.70
N LEU A 42 -3.98 -9.90 4.24
CA LEU A 42 -3.95 -10.34 2.84
C LEU A 42 -4.83 -11.55 2.66
N TYR A 43 -5.73 -11.46 1.71
CA TYR A 43 -6.57 -12.57 1.25
C TYR A 43 -6.06 -13.08 -0.09
N ARG A 44 -6.16 -14.40 -0.29
CA ARG A 44 -6.00 -15.07 -1.59
C ARG A 44 -7.17 -15.99 -1.81
N ASP A 45 -7.88 -15.83 -2.94
CA ASP A 45 -9.09 -16.59 -3.28
C ASP A 45 -10.11 -16.60 -2.13
N GLY A 46 -10.29 -15.43 -1.50
CA GLY A 46 -11.22 -15.21 -0.37
C GLY A 46 -10.74 -15.70 1.01
N ARG A 47 -9.60 -16.40 1.09
CA ARG A 47 -9.04 -16.89 2.36
C ARG A 47 -7.94 -15.98 2.88
N ALA A 48 -7.93 -15.68 4.17
CA ALA A 48 -6.85 -14.95 4.80
C ALA A 48 -5.58 -15.81 4.80
N VAL A 49 -4.50 -15.30 4.19
CA VAL A 49 -3.21 -16.00 4.05
C VAL A 49 -2.07 -15.29 4.77
N PHE A 50 -2.31 -14.07 5.24
CA PHE A 50 -1.35 -13.30 6.03
C PHE A 50 -2.11 -12.23 6.83
N ALA A 51 -1.62 -11.92 8.02
CA ALA A 51 -2.09 -10.76 8.78
C ALA A 51 -0.96 -10.25 9.68
N ALA A 52 -0.88 -8.92 9.83
CA ALA A 52 0.10 -8.26 10.69
C ALA A 52 -0.44 -6.96 11.29
N ALA A 53 0.14 -6.54 12.40
CA ALA A 53 -0.06 -5.20 12.94
C ALA A 53 0.64 -4.15 12.05
N VAL A 54 0.08 -2.95 11.97
CA VAL A 54 0.61 -1.87 11.15
C VAL A 54 0.69 -0.55 11.89
N GLY A 55 1.63 0.30 11.49
CA GLY A 55 1.60 1.73 11.76
C GLY A 55 0.85 2.44 10.65
N VAL A 56 0.04 3.44 11.01
CA VAL A 56 -0.80 4.21 10.09
C VAL A 56 -0.54 5.71 10.23
N GLY A 57 -1.16 6.53 9.41
CA GLY A 57 -1.04 7.98 9.46
C GLY A 57 -1.52 8.57 10.78
N THR A 58 -0.86 9.66 11.19
CA THR A 58 -1.29 10.49 12.35
C THR A 58 -2.59 11.23 12.04
N ALA A 59 -3.19 11.84 13.06
CA ALA A 59 -4.38 12.68 12.88
C ALA A 59 -4.12 13.89 11.95
N GLY A 60 -2.92 14.47 12.01
CA GLY A 60 -2.53 15.60 11.14
C GLY A 60 -2.12 15.19 9.71
N SER A 61 -1.88 13.90 9.49
CA SER A 61 -1.48 13.36 8.19
C SER A 61 -2.04 11.95 8.03
N PRO A 62 -3.37 11.82 7.89
CA PRO A 62 -4.04 10.53 7.94
C PRO A 62 -3.77 9.69 6.68
N THR A 63 -3.78 8.37 6.85
CA THR A 63 -3.89 7.45 5.72
C THR A 63 -5.26 7.65 5.05
N PRO A 64 -5.29 7.90 3.73
CA PRO A 64 -6.57 8.09 3.04
C PRO A 64 -7.34 6.77 2.99
N THR A 65 -8.64 6.83 3.21
CA THR A 65 -9.54 5.69 3.04
C THR A 65 -9.95 5.50 1.59
N GLY A 66 -10.32 4.28 1.21
CA GLY A 66 -10.79 3.98 -0.15
C GLY A 66 -10.22 2.69 -0.72
N ARG A 67 -10.46 2.51 -2.04
CA ARG A 67 -9.99 1.35 -2.80
C ARG A 67 -8.85 1.76 -3.73
N PHE A 68 -7.77 1.05 -3.64
CA PHE A 68 -6.51 1.31 -4.33
C PHE A 68 -5.94 0.02 -4.92
N TYR A 69 -4.74 0.10 -5.48
CA TYR A 69 -3.98 -1.06 -5.94
C TYR A 69 -2.49 -0.85 -5.75
N VAL A 70 -1.74 -1.94 -5.69
CA VAL A 70 -0.28 -1.93 -5.65
C VAL A 70 0.25 -1.60 -7.04
N ARG A 71 0.96 -0.48 -7.19
CA ARG A 71 1.53 0.00 -8.45
C ARG A 71 2.88 -0.63 -8.75
N ASN A 72 3.73 -0.71 -7.76
CA ASN A 72 5.10 -1.18 -7.89
C ASN A 72 5.63 -1.74 -6.57
N ARG A 73 6.74 -2.44 -6.66
CA ARG A 73 7.49 -2.97 -5.54
C ARG A 73 8.95 -2.55 -5.65
N LEU A 74 9.51 -2.04 -4.57
CA LEU A 74 10.90 -1.67 -4.42
C LEU A 74 11.57 -2.60 -3.41
N SER A 75 12.54 -3.40 -3.84
CA SER A 75 13.22 -4.41 -3.01
C SER A 75 14.68 -4.06 -2.70
N ARG A 76 15.18 -2.94 -3.21
CA ARG A 76 16.57 -2.49 -3.04
C ARG A 76 16.67 -1.02 -2.64
N TYR A 77 15.64 -0.51 -2.01
CA TYR A 77 15.63 0.86 -1.52
C TYR A 77 16.51 0.95 -0.27
N ARG A 78 17.59 1.70 -0.35
CA ARG A 78 18.59 1.80 0.72
C ARG A 78 18.23 2.86 1.75
N SER A 79 17.05 2.80 2.33
CA SER A 79 16.67 3.66 3.43
C SER A 79 16.18 2.82 4.61
N PRO A 80 16.84 2.85 5.76
CA PRO A 80 16.39 2.13 6.95
C PRO A 80 14.94 2.44 7.32
N ALA A 81 14.50 3.68 7.15
CA ALA A 81 13.14 4.13 7.46
C ALA A 81 12.05 3.40 6.64
N TYR A 82 12.40 2.89 5.45
CA TYR A 82 11.48 2.12 4.58
C TYR A 82 11.66 0.61 4.71
N GLY A 83 12.67 0.17 5.47
CA GLY A 83 12.98 -1.24 5.62
C GLY A 83 13.42 -1.94 4.33
N PRO A 84 13.37 -3.28 4.28
CA PRO A 84 13.94 -4.06 3.18
C PRO A 84 13.08 -4.07 1.91
N VAL A 85 11.78 -3.77 2.03
CA VAL A 85 10.81 -3.77 0.92
C VAL A 85 9.80 -2.65 1.11
N ALA A 86 9.43 -2.02 -0.01
CA ALA A 86 8.36 -1.05 -0.05
C ALA A 86 7.44 -1.31 -1.26
N PHE A 87 6.15 -1.13 -1.07
CA PHE A 87 5.14 -1.13 -2.12
C PHE A 87 4.58 0.27 -2.30
N GLY A 88 4.59 0.77 -3.52
CA GLY A 88 3.85 1.97 -3.88
C GLY A 88 2.41 1.62 -4.21
N THR A 89 1.45 2.34 -3.63
CA THR A 89 0.03 2.18 -3.95
C THR A 89 -0.46 3.27 -4.89
N SER A 90 -1.67 3.14 -5.40
CA SER A 90 -2.34 4.20 -6.16
C SER A 90 -2.98 5.27 -5.27
N ALA A 91 -3.00 5.07 -3.96
CA ALA A 91 -3.47 6.06 -3.01
C ALA A 91 -2.55 7.28 -2.99
N ARG A 92 -3.14 8.47 -2.98
CA ARG A 92 -2.41 9.73 -2.83
C ARG A 92 -2.87 10.49 -1.59
N SER A 93 -1.92 11.12 -0.92
CA SER A 93 -2.18 12.03 0.19
C SER A 93 -1.48 13.36 -0.09
N PRO A 94 -2.15 14.50 0.14
CA PRO A 94 -1.51 15.81 -0.02
C PRO A 94 -0.39 16.05 0.99
N THR A 95 -0.36 15.29 2.08
CA THR A 95 0.63 15.41 3.16
C THR A 95 1.75 14.36 3.10
N ALA A 96 1.63 13.32 2.27
CA ALA A 96 2.65 12.28 2.12
C ALA A 96 3.73 12.74 1.13
N THR A 97 4.78 13.37 1.63
CA THR A 97 5.90 13.89 0.82
C THR A 97 7.15 13.02 0.90
N ASP A 98 7.16 12.00 1.73
CA ASP A 98 8.33 11.16 2.06
C ASP A 98 8.65 10.11 0.98
N TRP A 99 7.79 9.93 -0.01
CA TRP A 99 8.00 8.98 -1.09
C TRP A 99 8.66 9.65 -2.29
N PRO A 100 9.66 9.03 -2.95
CA PRO A 100 10.43 9.65 -4.05
C PRO A 100 9.59 10.19 -5.22
N ALA A 101 8.40 9.61 -5.46
CA ALA A 101 7.47 10.08 -6.49
C ALA A 101 6.46 11.12 -5.99
N GLY A 102 6.58 11.58 -4.74
CA GLY A 102 5.72 12.59 -4.10
C GLY A 102 4.24 12.20 -3.97
N GLY A 103 3.66 12.41 -2.81
CA GLY A 103 2.23 12.27 -2.57
C GLY A 103 1.63 10.86 -2.62
N PHE A 104 2.39 9.80 -2.90
CA PHE A 104 1.88 8.43 -2.90
C PHE A 104 1.99 7.80 -1.51
N VAL A 105 0.96 7.05 -1.14
CA VAL A 105 0.97 6.24 0.08
C VAL A 105 1.69 4.93 -0.20
N GLY A 106 2.72 4.66 0.58
CA GLY A 106 3.47 3.40 0.54
C GLY A 106 3.03 2.42 1.62
N ILE A 107 3.35 1.14 1.40
CA ILE A 107 3.31 0.08 2.42
C ILE A 107 4.74 -0.44 2.51
N HIS A 108 5.40 -0.28 3.66
CA HIS A 108 6.83 -0.54 3.76
C HIS A 108 7.26 -1.01 5.14
N GLY A 109 8.51 -1.50 5.25
CA GLY A 109 9.14 -1.81 6.52
C GLY A 109 9.47 -0.56 7.35
N THR A 110 10.19 -0.72 8.46
CA THR A 110 10.56 0.39 9.34
C THR A 110 11.82 0.06 10.12
N ASP A 111 12.58 1.10 10.47
CA ASP A 111 13.66 1.07 11.45
C ASP A 111 13.17 1.27 12.90
N ARG A 112 11.86 1.55 13.07
CA ARG A 112 11.22 1.76 14.37
C ARG A 112 10.10 0.73 14.62
N PRO A 113 10.44 -0.57 14.74
CA PRO A 113 9.45 -1.64 14.94
C PRO A 113 8.71 -1.54 16.27
N ASP A 114 9.31 -0.86 17.26
CA ASP A 114 8.75 -0.56 18.58
C ASP A 114 7.48 0.30 18.51
N LEU A 115 7.31 1.11 17.45
CA LEU A 115 6.17 1.99 17.26
C LEU A 115 4.99 1.31 16.53
N VAL A 116 5.13 0.05 16.11
CA VAL A 116 4.08 -0.71 15.41
C VAL A 116 3.40 -1.69 16.38
N PRO A 117 2.07 -1.63 16.56
CA PRO A 117 1.09 -0.74 15.91
C PRO A 117 1.10 0.68 16.47
N GLY A 118 0.72 1.68 15.65
CA GLY A 118 0.63 3.06 16.10
C GLY A 118 0.23 4.03 14.99
N ARG A 119 -0.21 5.24 15.38
CA ARG A 119 -0.44 6.36 14.45
C ARG A 119 0.85 7.18 14.33
N ILE A 120 1.73 6.77 13.43
CA ILE A 120 3.16 7.14 13.45
C ILE A 120 3.70 7.66 12.11
N SER A 121 2.90 7.69 11.06
CA SER A 121 3.37 8.05 9.72
C SER A 121 2.70 9.32 9.18
N HIS A 122 3.19 9.80 8.04
CA HIS A 122 2.57 10.86 7.25
C HIS A 122 1.58 10.31 6.21
N GLY A 123 0.94 9.16 6.53
CA GLY A 123 -0.06 8.51 5.68
C GLY A 123 0.35 7.12 5.16
N CYS A 124 1.64 6.80 5.13
CA CYS A 124 2.11 5.46 4.75
C CYS A 124 1.72 4.38 5.78
N ILE A 125 1.60 3.15 5.30
CA ILE A 125 1.44 1.97 6.15
C ILE A 125 2.81 1.40 6.48
N ARG A 126 3.15 1.34 7.76
CA ARG A 126 4.43 0.79 8.24
C ARG A 126 4.22 -0.59 8.83
N MET A 127 5.10 -1.52 8.48
CA MET A 127 5.13 -2.88 9.04
C MET A 127 6.49 -3.17 9.67
N ARG A 128 6.53 -4.10 10.61
CA ARG A 128 7.82 -4.65 11.05
C ARG A 128 8.52 -5.33 9.86
N ASN A 129 9.85 -5.30 9.84
CA ASN A 129 10.62 -5.82 8.70
C ASN A 129 10.35 -7.29 8.38
N PRO A 130 10.20 -8.20 9.35
CA PRO A 130 9.79 -9.57 9.06
C PRO A 130 8.42 -9.66 8.37
N ASP A 131 7.45 -8.83 8.81
CA ASP A 131 6.09 -8.85 8.29
C ASP A 131 6.03 -8.35 6.84
N ILE A 132 6.74 -7.25 6.51
CA ILE A 132 6.77 -6.74 5.13
C ILE A 132 7.49 -7.72 4.20
N LEU A 133 8.51 -8.43 4.66
CA LEU A 133 9.17 -9.48 3.88
C LEU A 133 8.23 -10.65 3.59
N GLU A 134 7.44 -11.07 4.58
CA GLU A 134 6.46 -12.14 4.41
C GLU A 134 5.31 -11.71 3.48
N LEU A 135 4.81 -10.48 3.64
CA LEU A 135 3.84 -9.89 2.71
C LEU A 135 4.39 -9.88 1.28
N ALA A 136 5.66 -9.52 1.12
CA ALA A 136 6.31 -9.41 -0.18
C ALA A 136 6.47 -10.75 -0.93
N ARG A 137 6.46 -11.87 -0.22
CA ARG A 137 6.46 -13.22 -0.83
C ARG A 137 5.10 -13.61 -1.39
N ARG A 138 4.04 -12.97 -0.92
CA ARG A 138 2.64 -13.36 -1.17
C ARG A 138 1.85 -12.37 -2.01
N MET A 139 2.21 -11.08 -1.96
CA MET A 139 1.47 -9.99 -2.58
C MET A 139 2.14 -9.53 -3.88
N PRO A 140 1.57 -9.83 -5.05
CA PRO A 140 2.06 -9.32 -6.33
C PRO A 140 1.66 -7.85 -6.56
N VAL A 141 2.36 -7.20 -7.49
CA VAL A 141 1.93 -5.93 -8.09
C VAL A 141 0.57 -6.13 -8.77
N GLY A 142 -0.28 -5.12 -8.71
CA GLY A 142 -1.67 -5.20 -9.19
C GLY A 142 -2.67 -5.61 -8.10
N THR A 143 -2.23 -6.10 -6.93
CA THR A 143 -3.13 -6.48 -5.83
C THR A 143 -4.01 -5.29 -5.44
N PRO A 144 -5.36 -5.43 -5.45
CA PRO A 144 -6.27 -4.45 -4.87
C PRO A 144 -5.98 -4.26 -3.38
N VAL A 145 -6.06 -2.99 -2.94
CA VAL A 145 -5.84 -2.59 -1.55
C VAL A 145 -7.02 -1.76 -1.08
N THR A 146 -7.57 -2.08 0.08
CA THR A 146 -8.60 -1.26 0.73
C THR A 146 -8.04 -0.72 2.04
N PHE A 147 -8.15 0.59 2.24
CA PHE A 147 -7.90 1.28 3.52
C PHE A 147 -9.25 1.73 4.08
N HIS A 148 -9.63 1.29 5.28
CA HIS A 148 -10.91 1.60 5.93
C HIS A 148 -10.78 1.73 7.44
#